data_bda7abdaa58344427414a198058eab55
#
_entry.id   bda7abdaa58344427414a198058eab55
#
_cell.length_a   1.000
_cell.length_b   1.000
_cell.length_c   1.000
_cell.angle_alpha   90.00
_cell.angle_beta   90.00
_cell.angle_gamma   90.00
#
_symmetry.space_group_name_H-M   'P 1'
#
loop_
_entity.id
_entity.type
_entity.pdbx_description
1 polymer ?
#
loop_
_entity_poly.entity_id
_entity_poly.type
_entity_poly.pdbx_seq_one_letter_code
_entity_poly.pdbx_strand_id
1 'polypeptide(L)'
;LAKNDGFGTIEKLSDDPLTVKYTIAEGVQWSDETPLDAADMLLQWAAESGVFNEGEVTYDEESGAIIPGADVYFDAAALGTGISNVTQVPEIGDDGRSVTFVYDSPYVDWELAFTSPYVPAHVVAMHALNIDDATEAKDAVLAAIQDGDTAALKPMADFWNSGFDYADLPDDPSLYLASGPYVISDLSSSEAYITLTANENYVGDLDPKVETITVRYNEDPLAQVQALQNGELDIINPQATADVITALEGVDGVTVATGVEGTYEHVDLVYNNGGPFDPATYGGDEDTARLVRQAFLLTIPRQEVIDKIIAPLNPDAEVRNSQTRVPGSPGYDDIVESNGSDFYAEVDIAKAQELLAEAGVETPVDVTMLYGKSNIRRASEYQLYAESASDAGFNLIDGGDDEWGSLLGSGTYDTSLFGWQSTGLGVSESAATFRSDGGNNLTGYANDEIDG
;
A
#
# COMPACT_ATOMS: atom_id res chain seq x y z
N LEU A 1 16.67 0.88 4.34
CA LEU A 1 16.17 0.72 5.70
C LEU A 1 17.36 0.52 6.66
N ALA A 2 17.32 1.15 7.82
CA ALA A 2 18.27 0.94 8.91
C ALA A 2 17.52 0.25 10.05
N LYS A 3 18.15 -0.77 10.66
CA LYS A 3 17.61 -1.40 11.88
C LYS A 3 17.73 -0.42 13.04
N ASN A 4 16.71 -0.41 13.88
CA ASN A 4 16.69 0.37 15.13
C ASN A 4 16.94 -0.60 16.30
N ASP A 5 18.22 -0.88 16.57
CA ASP A 5 18.62 -1.86 17.60
C ASP A 5 18.22 -1.40 19.02
N GLY A 6 18.03 -0.09 19.21
CA GLY A 6 17.48 0.45 20.46
C GLY A 6 16.03 0.13 20.70
N PHE A 7 15.26 -0.21 19.65
CA PHE A 7 13.86 -0.62 19.77
C PHE A 7 13.70 -2.13 19.95
N GLY A 8 14.54 -2.94 19.30
CA GLY A 8 14.45 -4.40 19.40
C GLY A 8 15.41 -5.14 18.49
N THR A 9 15.34 -6.47 18.51
CA THR A 9 16.18 -7.34 17.71
C THR A 9 15.40 -8.42 16.98
N ILE A 10 15.92 -8.83 15.81
CA ILE A 10 15.40 -9.94 15.00
C ILE A 10 16.54 -10.96 14.90
N GLU A 11 16.30 -12.20 15.30
CA GLU A 11 17.28 -13.28 15.30
C GLU A 11 16.73 -14.53 14.61
N LYS A 12 17.39 -14.98 13.54
CA LYS A 12 17.08 -16.26 12.92
C LYS A 12 17.73 -17.41 13.72
N LEU A 13 16.90 -18.27 14.30
CA LEU A 13 17.32 -19.38 15.13
C LEU A 13 17.59 -20.67 14.32
N SER A 14 16.83 -20.88 13.22
CA SER A 14 16.93 -22.06 12.36
C SER A 14 16.55 -21.72 10.92
N ASP A 15 17.11 -22.46 9.96
CA ASP A 15 16.74 -22.40 8.55
C ASP A 15 15.69 -23.47 8.16
N ASP A 16 15.59 -24.58 8.94
CA ASP A 16 14.67 -25.68 8.64
C ASP A 16 14.18 -26.35 9.95
N PRO A 17 12.92 -26.11 10.38
CA PRO A 17 12.03 -25.09 9.85
C PRO A 17 12.60 -23.67 10.06
N LEU A 18 12.30 -22.75 9.16
CA LEU A 18 12.66 -21.35 9.36
C LEU A 18 12.07 -20.87 10.67
N THR A 19 12.93 -20.45 11.58
CA THR A 19 12.52 -20.02 12.93
C THR A 19 13.16 -18.69 13.25
N VAL A 20 12.33 -17.69 13.58
CA VAL A 20 12.78 -16.31 13.82
C VAL A 20 12.25 -15.83 15.16
N LYS A 21 13.14 -15.27 15.96
CA LYS A 21 12.80 -14.64 17.24
C LYS A 21 12.85 -13.13 17.12
N TYR A 22 11.76 -12.50 17.53
CA TYR A 22 11.65 -11.05 17.66
C TYR A 22 11.65 -10.69 19.14
N THR A 23 12.41 -9.67 19.50
CA THR A 23 12.52 -9.23 20.91
C THR A 23 12.42 -7.71 20.97
N ILE A 24 11.48 -7.21 21.75
CA ILE A 24 11.37 -5.78 22.09
C ILE A 24 12.40 -5.44 23.17
N ALA A 25 13.10 -4.34 23.02
CA ALA A 25 14.08 -3.88 23.99
C ALA A 25 13.42 -3.48 25.32
N GLU A 26 14.20 -3.57 26.41
CA GLU A 26 13.70 -3.17 27.73
C GLU A 26 13.41 -1.67 27.77
N GLY A 27 12.25 -1.30 28.32
CA GLY A 27 11.81 0.08 28.47
C GLY A 27 11.06 0.63 27.26
N VAL A 28 10.95 -0.09 26.14
CA VAL A 28 10.08 0.31 25.03
C VAL A 28 8.63 0.27 25.48
N GLN A 29 7.90 1.34 25.24
CA GLN A 29 6.54 1.53 25.72
C GLN A 29 5.71 2.39 24.77
N TRP A 30 4.41 2.32 24.92
CA TRP A 30 3.46 3.25 24.31
C TRP A 30 3.54 4.63 24.96
N SER A 31 2.99 5.64 24.33
CA SER A 31 3.04 7.02 24.83
C SER A 31 2.26 7.23 26.13
N ASP A 32 1.41 6.30 26.53
CA ASP A 32 0.73 6.24 27.83
C ASP A 32 1.53 5.51 28.92
N GLU A 33 2.81 5.19 28.65
CA GLU A 33 3.72 4.45 29.53
C GLU A 33 3.41 2.94 29.68
N THR A 34 2.42 2.41 28.96
CA THR A 34 2.16 0.96 28.94
C THR A 34 3.30 0.25 28.18
N PRO A 35 3.96 -0.75 28.77
CA PRO A 35 5.05 -1.47 28.08
C PRO A 35 4.59 -2.07 26.76
N LEU A 36 5.40 -1.97 25.73
CA LEU A 36 5.22 -2.72 24.48
C LEU A 36 5.85 -4.11 24.64
N ASP A 37 5.07 -5.19 24.45
CA ASP A 37 5.49 -6.52 24.80
C ASP A 37 4.89 -7.61 23.88
N ALA A 38 4.96 -8.88 24.34
CA ALA A 38 4.47 -10.02 23.57
C ALA A 38 2.97 -9.98 23.25
N ALA A 39 2.15 -9.29 24.06
CA ALA A 39 0.72 -9.18 23.76
C ALA A 39 0.47 -8.34 22.50
N ASP A 40 1.22 -7.24 22.34
CA ASP A 40 1.13 -6.40 21.15
C ASP A 40 1.61 -7.16 19.90
N MET A 41 2.74 -7.91 20.02
CA MET A 41 3.27 -8.71 18.93
C MET A 41 2.33 -9.87 18.53
N LEU A 42 1.69 -10.52 19.50
CA LEU A 42 0.75 -11.60 19.21
C LEU A 42 -0.56 -11.10 18.61
N LEU A 43 -1.06 -9.94 19.03
CA LEU A 43 -2.24 -9.34 18.40
C LEU A 43 -1.97 -8.99 16.94
N GLN A 44 -0.81 -8.38 16.63
CA GLN A 44 -0.42 -8.10 15.26
C GLN A 44 -0.27 -9.39 14.44
N TRP A 45 0.40 -10.43 14.99
CA TRP A 45 0.48 -11.71 14.33
C TRP A 45 -0.91 -12.31 14.06
N ALA A 46 -1.83 -12.27 15.03
CA ALA A 46 -3.18 -12.78 14.85
C ALA A 46 -3.93 -12.08 13.71
N ALA A 47 -3.75 -10.77 13.59
CA ALA A 47 -4.34 -9.98 12.50
C ALA A 47 -3.70 -10.26 11.14
N GLU A 48 -2.36 -10.26 11.06
CA GLU A 48 -1.63 -10.35 9.79
C GLU A 48 -1.50 -11.78 9.25
N SER A 49 -1.57 -12.80 10.12
CA SER A 49 -1.48 -14.20 9.68
C SER A 49 -2.76 -14.71 9.02
N GLY A 50 -3.92 -14.14 9.38
CA GLY A 50 -5.22 -14.61 8.95
C GLY A 50 -5.66 -15.94 9.58
N VAL A 51 -4.90 -16.49 10.53
CA VAL A 51 -5.16 -17.82 11.14
C VAL A 51 -6.54 -17.92 11.81
N PHE A 52 -7.04 -16.79 12.33
CA PHE A 52 -8.34 -16.72 13.00
C PHE A 52 -9.46 -16.21 12.08
N ASN A 53 -9.15 -15.82 10.84
CA ASN A 53 -10.16 -15.31 9.92
C ASN A 53 -11.09 -16.44 9.47
N GLU A 54 -12.37 -16.25 9.69
CA GLU A 54 -13.43 -17.17 9.29
C GLU A 54 -14.46 -16.43 8.43
N GLY A 55 -15.02 -17.12 7.42
CA GLY A 55 -16.06 -16.56 6.56
C GLY A 55 -15.59 -15.60 5.48
N GLU A 56 -16.54 -14.94 4.84
CA GLU A 56 -16.31 -13.94 3.80
C GLU A 56 -16.51 -12.53 4.38
N VAL A 57 -15.72 -11.57 3.90
CA VAL A 57 -15.84 -10.17 4.26
C VAL A 57 -16.92 -9.50 3.40
N THR A 58 -17.71 -8.65 4.03
CA THR A 58 -18.64 -7.77 3.34
C THR A 58 -18.21 -6.33 3.58
N TYR A 59 -18.11 -5.58 2.52
CA TYR A 59 -17.79 -4.15 2.58
C TYR A 59 -19.04 -3.31 2.35
N ASP A 60 -19.09 -2.16 2.98
CA ASP A 60 -20.07 -1.12 2.69
C ASP A 60 -19.78 -0.50 1.31
N GLU A 61 -20.75 -0.50 0.43
CA GLU A 61 -20.58 -0.06 -0.96
C GLU A 61 -20.26 1.45 -1.09
N GLU A 62 -20.60 2.27 -0.09
CA GLU A 62 -20.40 3.72 -0.14
C GLU A 62 -19.09 4.15 0.52
N SER A 63 -18.75 3.54 1.65
CA SER A 63 -17.56 3.91 2.46
C SER A 63 -16.35 2.99 2.27
N GLY A 64 -16.56 1.79 1.70
CA GLY A 64 -15.54 0.75 1.63
C GLY A 64 -15.18 0.12 2.99
N ALA A 65 -15.87 0.51 4.06
CA ALA A 65 -15.61 -0.01 5.39
C ALA A 65 -16.11 -1.45 5.55
N ILE A 66 -15.41 -2.24 6.37
CA ILE A 66 -15.87 -3.58 6.70
C ILE A 66 -17.20 -3.52 7.46
N ILE A 67 -18.17 -4.28 6.97
CA ILE A 67 -19.41 -4.54 7.69
C ILE A 67 -19.15 -5.72 8.63
N PRO A 68 -19.19 -5.53 9.98
CA PRO A 68 -18.92 -6.61 10.92
C PRO A 68 -19.86 -7.80 10.70
N GLY A 69 -19.28 -8.97 10.39
CA GLY A 69 -19.98 -10.24 10.26
C GLY A 69 -20.24 -10.92 11.60
N ALA A 70 -20.66 -12.19 11.56
CA ALA A 70 -20.80 -13.02 12.75
C ALA A 70 -19.48 -13.67 13.22
N ASP A 71 -18.54 -13.81 12.30
CA ASP A 71 -17.30 -14.56 12.46
C ASP A 71 -16.11 -13.63 12.75
N VAL A 72 -15.00 -14.20 13.22
CA VAL A 72 -13.73 -13.44 13.43
C VAL A 72 -13.15 -13.09 12.07
N TYR A 73 -12.83 -11.82 11.88
CA TYR A 73 -12.09 -11.38 10.72
C TYR A 73 -11.28 -10.13 11.05
N PHE A 74 -9.95 -10.23 10.90
CA PHE A 74 -9.03 -9.10 10.94
C PHE A 74 -8.73 -8.67 9.51
N ASP A 75 -9.03 -7.43 9.17
CA ASP A 75 -8.67 -6.81 7.90
C ASP A 75 -7.26 -6.22 8.00
N ALA A 76 -6.29 -6.98 7.59
CA ALA A 76 -4.90 -6.55 7.60
C ALA A 76 -4.32 -6.58 6.18
N ALA A 77 -3.70 -5.47 5.76
CA ALA A 77 -3.08 -5.35 4.44
C ALA A 77 -1.95 -6.38 4.18
N ALA A 78 -1.43 -7.00 5.25
CA ALA A 78 -0.40 -8.04 5.17
C ALA A 78 -0.94 -9.45 4.92
N LEU A 79 -2.26 -9.64 4.85
CA LEU A 79 -2.86 -10.94 4.55
C LEU A 79 -2.34 -11.52 3.23
N GLY A 80 -2.06 -12.83 3.23
CA GLY A 80 -1.47 -13.51 2.07
C GLY A 80 0.04 -13.28 1.88
N THR A 81 0.72 -12.56 2.78
CA THR A 81 2.17 -12.32 2.74
C THR A 81 2.95 -13.20 3.71
N GLY A 82 4.22 -12.89 3.97
CA GLY A 82 5.14 -13.72 4.75
C GLY A 82 4.64 -14.19 6.11
N ILE A 83 3.90 -13.37 6.86
CA ILE A 83 3.34 -13.72 8.17
C ILE A 83 2.25 -14.78 8.06
N SER A 84 1.55 -14.88 6.94
CA SER A 84 0.57 -15.94 6.67
C SER A 84 1.19 -17.34 6.64
N ASN A 85 2.53 -17.45 6.49
CA ASN A 85 3.27 -18.71 6.63
C ASN A 85 3.57 -19.10 8.08
N VAL A 86 3.09 -18.35 9.08
CA VAL A 86 3.23 -18.66 10.50
C VAL A 86 1.86 -19.02 11.06
N THR A 87 1.42 -20.28 10.80
CA THR A 87 0.07 -20.74 11.17
C THR A 87 -0.04 -21.22 12.61
N GLN A 88 1.09 -21.48 13.28
CA GLN A 88 1.12 -21.87 14.67
C GLN A 88 1.24 -20.64 15.57
N VAL A 89 0.48 -20.61 16.67
CA VAL A 89 0.60 -19.55 17.68
C VAL A 89 2.06 -19.42 18.12
N PRO A 90 2.68 -18.23 17.98
CA PRO A 90 4.08 -18.04 18.35
C PRO A 90 4.36 -18.28 19.83
N GLU A 91 5.54 -18.84 20.13
CA GLU A 91 5.99 -19.06 21.51
C GLU A 91 6.45 -17.74 22.14
N ILE A 92 5.94 -17.45 23.33
CA ILE A 92 6.32 -16.28 24.13
C ILE A 92 7.55 -16.64 24.96
N GLY A 93 8.58 -15.79 24.93
CA GLY A 93 9.74 -15.97 25.78
C GLY A 93 9.48 -15.65 27.25
N ASP A 94 10.29 -16.23 28.16
CA ASP A 94 10.16 -16.05 29.62
C ASP A 94 10.28 -14.57 30.07
N ASP A 95 10.82 -13.70 29.22
CA ASP A 95 10.98 -12.27 29.45
C ASP A 95 9.67 -11.47 29.17
N GLY A 96 8.66 -12.10 28.59
CA GLY A 96 7.39 -11.48 28.20
C GLY A 96 7.52 -10.45 27.07
N ARG A 97 8.73 -10.25 26.50
CA ARG A 97 9.03 -9.25 25.49
C ARG A 97 9.54 -9.83 24.17
N SER A 98 9.54 -11.15 24.06
CA SER A 98 9.96 -11.83 22.84
C SER A 98 8.94 -12.86 22.40
N VAL A 99 8.85 -13.04 21.08
CA VAL A 99 8.04 -14.08 20.42
C VAL A 99 8.90 -14.83 19.42
N THR A 100 8.64 -16.13 19.27
CA THR A 100 9.33 -16.98 18.30
C THR A 100 8.33 -17.47 17.26
N PHE A 101 8.58 -17.12 16.00
CA PHE A 101 7.81 -17.53 14.84
C PHE A 101 8.43 -18.76 14.21
N VAL A 102 7.62 -19.77 13.94
CA VAL A 102 8.01 -20.95 13.17
C VAL A 102 7.24 -20.90 11.84
N TYR A 103 7.95 -20.75 10.75
CA TYR A 103 7.35 -20.66 9.42
C TYR A 103 7.08 -22.07 8.87
N ASP A 104 5.92 -22.26 8.26
CA ASP A 104 5.51 -23.53 7.62
C ASP A 104 6.29 -23.82 6.33
N SER A 105 6.83 -22.77 5.70
CA SER A 105 7.67 -22.86 4.51
C SER A 105 8.81 -21.85 4.57
N PRO A 106 9.93 -22.08 3.85
CA PRO A 106 10.99 -21.10 3.74
C PRO A 106 10.48 -19.77 3.18
N TYR A 107 10.85 -18.67 3.83
CA TYR A 107 10.48 -17.33 3.41
C TYR A 107 11.74 -16.45 3.31
N VAL A 108 12.03 -15.95 2.11
CA VAL A 108 13.28 -15.24 1.84
C VAL A 108 13.36 -13.89 2.56
N ASP A 109 12.24 -13.20 2.69
CA ASP A 109 12.16 -11.86 3.28
C ASP A 109 11.82 -11.89 4.78
N TRP A 110 12.22 -12.93 5.48
CA TRP A 110 11.92 -13.13 6.91
C TRP A 110 12.36 -11.96 7.81
N GLU A 111 13.39 -11.19 7.41
CA GLU A 111 13.82 -9.99 8.13
C GLU A 111 12.84 -8.81 7.99
N LEU A 112 11.98 -8.84 6.99
CA LEU A 112 11.03 -7.77 6.66
C LEU A 112 9.59 -8.17 6.95
N ALA A 113 9.36 -9.46 7.26
CA ALA A 113 8.03 -10.03 7.36
C ALA A 113 7.21 -9.50 8.55
N PHE A 114 7.86 -9.10 9.62
CA PHE A 114 7.22 -8.60 10.82
C PHE A 114 7.88 -7.31 11.29
N THR A 115 7.10 -6.25 11.38
CA THR A 115 7.54 -4.94 11.85
C THR A 115 7.25 -4.75 13.34
N SER A 116 7.60 -3.58 13.91
CA SER A 116 7.17 -3.26 15.26
C SER A 116 5.65 -3.16 15.33
N PRO A 117 5.02 -3.59 16.45
CA PRO A 117 3.61 -3.40 16.67
C PRO A 117 3.18 -1.94 16.52
N TYR A 118 2.07 -1.74 15.80
CA TYR A 118 1.50 -0.43 15.50
C TYR A 118 0.09 -0.24 16.10
N VAL A 119 -0.49 -1.31 16.65
CA VAL A 119 -1.78 -1.26 17.35
C VAL A 119 -1.58 -1.73 18.79
N PRO A 120 -1.95 -0.91 19.79
CA PRO A 120 -1.76 -1.25 21.20
C PRO A 120 -2.79 -2.30 21.66
N ALA A 121 -2.30 -3.48 22.04
CA ALA A 121 -3.13 -4.63 22.42
C ALA A 121 -4.04 -4.33 23.62
N HIS A 122 -3.55 -3.58 24.60
CA HIS A 122 -4.36 -3.19 25.76
C HIS A 122 -5.55 -2.32 25.35
N VAL A 123 -5.37 -1.37 24.43
CA VAL A 123 -6.47 -0.51 23.98
C VAL A 123 -7.54 -1.31 23.25
N VAL A 124 -7.12 -2.23 22.36
CA VAL A 124 -8.06 -3.11 21.66
C VAL A 124 -8.91 -3.90 22.65
N ALA A 125 -8.29 -4.55 23.63
CA ALA A 125 -9.04 -5.36 24.60
C ALA A 125 -9.85 -4.52 25.59
N MET A 126 -9.35 -3.36 26.02
CA MET A 126 -10.09 -2.44 26.90
C MET A 126 -11.42 -2.03 26.27
N HIS A 127 -11.39 -1.63 25.00
CA HIS A 127 -12.60 -1.24 24.29
C HIS A 127 -13.47 -2.43 23.89
N ALA A 128 -12.87 -3.48 23.35
CA ALA A 128 -13.61 -4.64 22.85
C ALA A 128 -14.29 -5.46 23.95
N LEU A 129 -13.64 -5.61 25.11
CA LEU A 129 -14.09 -6.46 26.21
C LEU A 129 -14.60 -5.67 27.43
N ASN A 130 -14.56 -4.34 27.41
CA ASN A 130 -14.89 -3.45 28.50
C ASN A 130 -14.04 -3.75 29.76
N ILE A 131 -12.72 -3.82 29.60
CA ILE A 131 -11.73 -3.99 30.67
C ILE A 131 -11.11 -2.62 30.96
N ASP A 132 -11.02 -2.23 32.25
CA ASP A 132 -10.49 -0.92 32.62
C ASP A 132 -8.96 -0.92 32.89
N ASP A 133 -8.38 -2.09 33.17
CA ASP A 133 -6.95 -2.23 33.49
C ASP A 133 -6.13 -2.71 32.29
N ALA A 134 -5.08 -1.99 31.93
CA ALA A 134 -4.26 -2.29 30.76
C ALA A 134 -3.53 -3.64 30.84
N THR A 135 -3.12 -4.06 32.05
CA THR A 135 -2.45 -5.36 32.24
C THR A 135 -3.45 -6.49 32.09
N GLU A 136 -4.64 -6.35 32.69
CA GLU A 136 -5.74 -7.31 32.56
C GLU A 136 -6.20 -7.43 31.09
N ALA A 137 -6.22 -6.31 30.37
CA ALA A 137 -6.54 -6.28 28.94
C ALA A 137 -5.50 -7.04 28.09
N LYS A 138 -4.21 -6.86 28.34
CA LYS A 138 -3.14 -7.63 27.67
C LYS A 138 -3.20 -9.12 27.98
N ASP A 139 -3.45 -9.48 29.24
CA ASP A 139 -3.62 -10.87 29.65
C ASP A 139 -4.82 -11.51 28.91
N ALA A 140 -5.90 -10.75 28.71
CA ALA A 140 -7.06 -11.21 27.95
C ALA A 140 -6.74 -11.44 26.46
N VAL A 141 -5.92 -10.56 25.83
CA VAL A 141 -5.44 -10.76 24.45
C VAL A 141 -4.63 -12.05 24.35
N LEU A 142 -3.64 -12.23 25.25
CA LEU A 142 -2.80 -13.42 25.26
C LEU A 142 -3.62 -14.71 25.44
N ALA A 143 -4.57 -14.71 26.38
CA ALA A 143 -5.45 -15.85 26.62
C ALA A 143 -6.33 -16.17 25.41
N ALA A 144 -6.97 -15.14 24.81
CA ALA A 144 -7.83 -15.32 23.65
C ALA A 144 -7.10 -15.93 22.46
N ILE A 145 -5.88 -15.48 22.20
CA ILE A 145 -5.05 -16.00 21.09
C ILE A 145 -4.55 -17.40 21.38
N GLN A 146 -4.03 -17.65 22.59
CA GLN A 146 -3.47 -18.97 22.97
C GLN A 146 -4.53 -20.06 23.03
N ASP A 147 -5.73 -19.73 23.48
CA ASP A 147 -6.85 -20.67 23.62
C ASP A 147 -7.71 -20.77 22.35
N GLY A 148 -7.50 -19.88 21.36
CA GLY A 148 -8.33 -19.76 20.17
C GLY A 148 -9.77 -19.38 20.48
N ASP A 149 -9.98 -18.53 21.50
CA ASP A 149 -11.31 -18.11 21.95
C ASP A 149 -11.93 -17.11 20.95
N THR A 150 -12.67 -17.64 19.98
CA THR A 150 -13.34 -16.84 18.96
C THR A 150 -14.37 -15.87 19.54
N ALA A 151 -14.95 -16.16 20.71
CA ALA A 151 -15.91 -15.27 21.35
C ALA A 151 -15.23 -13.99 21.91
N ALA A 152 -13.99 -14.11 22.36
CA ALA A 152 -13.18 -12.97 22.78
C ALA A 152 -12.47 -12.28 21.58
N LEU A 153 -12.00 -13.06 20.60
CA LEU A 153 -11.32 -12.53 19.40
C LEU A 153 -12.25 -11.71 18.50
N LYS A 154 -13.53 -12.10 18.39
CA LYS A 154 -14.46 -11.40 17.51
C LYS A 154 -14.60 -9.91 17.81
N PRO A 155 -14.94 -9.46 19.04
CA PRO A 155 -15.01 -8.04 19.33
C PRO A 155 -13.64 -7.32 19.22
N MET A 156 -12.53 -8.03 19.47
CA MET A 156 -11.19 -7.47 19.26
C MET A 156 -10.90 -7.22 17.77
N ALA A 157 -11.30 -8.16 16.89
CA ALA A 157 -11.16 -7.99 15.43
C ALA A 157 -12.04 -6.83 14.92
N ASP A 158 -13.29 -6.72 15.42
CA ASP A 158 -14.16 -5.60 15.05
C ASP A 158 -13.55 -4.26 15.46
N PHE A 159 -12.97 -4.18 16.66
CA PHE A 159 -12.31 -2.96 17.11
C PHE A 159 -11.00 -2.70 16.34
N TRP A 160 -10.22 -3.73 16.04
CA TRP A 160 -9.04 -3.61 15.17
C TRP A 160 -9.40 -2.96 13.83
N ASN A 161 -10.48 -3.42 13.20
CA ASN A 161 -10.88 -3.00 11.86
C ASN A 161 -11.41 -1.56 11.80
N SER A 162 -11.96 -1.02 12.89
CA SER A 162 -12.67 0.27 12.84
C SER A 162 -12.38 1.21 14.02
N GLY A 163 -11.83 0.71 15.12
CA GLY A 163 -11.69 1.49 16.36
C GLY A 163 -10.68 2.63 16.27
N PHE A 164 -9.77 2.58 15.32
CA PHE A 164 -8.75 3.60 15.08
C PHE A 164 -9.01 4.42 13.80
N ASP A 165 -10.19 4.29 13.21
CA ASP A 165 -10.61 5.07 12.05
C ASP A 165 -11.30 6.36 12.50
N TYR A 166 -10.61 7.50 12.38
CA TYR A 166 -11.10 8.82 12.77
C TYR A 166 -10.56 9.92 11.85
N ALA A 167 -11.41 10.88 11.53
CA ALA A 167 -11.09 12.01 10.68
C ALA A 167 -10.56 13.24 11.46
N ASP A 168 -11.01 13.42 12.69
CA ASP A 168 -10.55 14.46 13.61
C ASP A 168 -10.06 13.80 14.89
N LEU A 169 -9.20 14.48 15.66
CA LEU A 169 -8.59 13.91 16.87
C LEU A 169 -9.68 13.50 17.88
N PRO A 170 -9.73 12.21 18.30
CA PRO A 170 -10.72 11.76 19.27
C PRO A 170 -10.52 12.39 20.65
N ASP A 171 -11.61 12.50 21.43
CA ASP A 171 -11.53 12.92 22.86
C ASP A 171 -10.81 11.89 23.74
N ASP A 172 -10.82 10.62 23.33
CA ASP A 172 -10.14 9.53 24.01
C ASP A 172 -8.67 9.42 23.56
N PRO A 173 -7.70 9.78 24.42
CA PRO A 173 -6.29 9.76 24.04
C PRO A 173 -5.72 8.35 23.81
N SER A 174 -6.41 7.30 24.26
CA SER A 174 -5.94 5.92 24.02
C SER A 174 -6.00 5.51 22.55
N LEU A 175 -6.81 6.21 21.74
CA LEU A 175 -7.00 5.88 20.32
C LEU A 175 -5.89 6.37 19.39
N TYR A 176 -4.94 7.18 19.89
CA TYR A 176 -3.82 7.71 19.09
C TYR A 176 -2.45 7.56 19.78
N LEU A 177 -2.30 6.48 20.55
CA LEU A 177 -1.01 6.14 21.15
C LEU A 177 0.05 5.84 20.09
N ALA A 178 1.29 6.13 20.42
CA ALA A 178 2.43 5.79 19.56
C ALA A 178 3.59 5.23 20.40
N SER A 179 4.38 4.35 19.81
CA SER A 179 5.64 3.84 20.35
C SER A 179 6.86 4.47 19.65
N GLY A 180 6.62 5.30 18.63
CA GLY A 180 7.63 6.01 17.85
C GLY A 180 8.11 7.32 18.47
N PRO A 181 9.05 8.04 17.78
CA PRO A 181 9.65 9.27 18.27
C PRO A 181 8.69 10.46 18.33
N TYR A 182 7.51 10.37 17.72
CA TYR A 182 6.48 11.38 17.71
C TYR A 182 5.12 10.78 18.03
N VAL A 183 4.24 11.59 18.63
CA VAL A 183 2.83 11.29 18.89
C VAL A 183 1.95 12.31 18.19
N ILE A 184 0.74 11.90 17.80
CA ILE A 184 -0.26 12.82 17.27
C ILE A 184 -0.75 13.70 18.43
N SER A 185 -0.74 15.02 18.24
CA SER A 185 -1.21 15.99 19.23
C SER A 185 -2.41 16.80 18.75
N ASP A 186 -2.63 16.86 17.44
CA ASP A 186 -3.81 17.48 16.81
C ASP A 186 -4.04 16.90 15.41
N LEU A 187 -5.30 16.83 15.00
CA LEU A 187 -5.71 16.31 13.67
C LEU A 187 -7.03 16.96 13.27
N SER A 188 -7.09 17.48 12.06
CA SER A 188 -8.34 17.96 11.47
C SER A 188 -8.40 17.63 9.98
N SER A 189 -9.36 16.81 9.59
CA SER A 189 -9.64 16.50 8.18
C SER A 189 -10.20 17.72 7.46
N SER A 190 -11.09 18.48 8.09
CA SER A 190 -11.70 19.65 7.49
C SER A 190 -10.74 20.82 7.24
N GLU A 191 -9.66 20.94 8.06
CA GLU A 191 -8.58 21.91 7.90
C GLU A 191 -7.34 21.31 7.22
N ALA A 192 -7.39 20.02 6.87
CA ALA A 192 -6.38 19.25 6.16
C ALA A 192 -4.97 19.32 6.79
N TYR A 193 -4.87 19.03 8.10
CA TYR A 193 -3.59 18.99 8.80
C TYR A 193 -3.53 17.91 9.88
N ILE A 194 -2.30 17.50 10.20
CA ILE A 194 -1.95 16.72 11.39
C ILE A 194 -0.77 17.38 12.10
N THR A 195 -0.81 17.46 13.42
CA THR A 195 0.29 17.94 14.23
C THR A 195 0.86 16.81 15.09
N LEU A 196 2.17 16.67 15.04
CA LEU A 196 2.95 15.69 15.76
C LEU A 196 3.83 16.42 16.79
N THR A 197 3.91 15.88 18.00
CA THR A 197 4.87 16.36 19.04
C THR A 197 5.86 15.27 19.40
N ALA A 198 7.06 15.66 19.79
CA ALA A 198 8.08 14.71 20.21
C ALA A 198 7.57 13.86 21.38
N ASN A 199 7.76 12.55 21.30
CA ASN A 199 7.36 11.59 22.31
C ASN A 199 8.42 11.52 23.41
N GLU A 200 8.11 12.07 24.59
CA GLU A 200 9.03 12.07 25.74
C GLU A 200 9.31 10.65 26.29
N ASN A 201 8.40 9.70 25.97
CA ASN A 201 8.49 8.29 26.39
C ASN A 201 9.17 7.40 25.36
N TYR A 202 9.66 7.96 24.24
CA TYR A 202 10.29 7.17 23.19
C TYR A 202 11.62 6.54 23.64
N VAL A 203 11.76 5.26 23.36
CA VAL A 203 13.00 4.49 23.54
C VAL A 203 13.42 3.91 22.19
N GLY A 204 14.61 4.29 21.73
CA GLY A 204 15.16 3.85 20.44
C GLY A 204 16.31 4.74 19.99
N ASP A 205 16.85 4.45 18.81
CA ASP A 205 18.05 5.13 18.29
C ASP A 205 17.75 6.47 17.58
N LEU A 206 16.49 6.81 17.38
CA LEU A 206 16.08 8.07 16.77
C LEU A 206 15.96 9.14 17.85
N ASP A 207 16.60 10.29 17.62
CA ASP A 207 16.55 11.43 18.53
C ASP A 207 15.79 12.57 17.84
N PRO A 208 14.50 12.82 18.19
CA PRO A 208 13.71 13.88 17.58
C PRO A 208 14.34 15.24 17.84
N LYS A 209 14.71 15.97 16.78
CA LYS A 209 15.35 17.29 16.87
C LYS A 209 14.35 18.43 16.83
N VAL A 210 13.16 18.18 16.34
CA VAL A 210 12.08 19.14 16.20
C VAL A 210 11.00 18.79 17.22
N GLU A 211 10.62 19.74 18.05
CA GLU A 211 9.63 19.51 19.09
C GLU A 211 8.23 19.28 18.53
N THR A 212 7.86 20.04 17.48
CA THR A 212 6.53 19.97 16.86
C THR A 212 6.66 19.98 15.34
N ILE A 213 5.94 19.09 14.68
CA ILE A 213 5.84 18.98 13.22
C ILE A 213 4.37 19.10 12.86
N THR A 214 3.99 20.10 12.05
CA THR A 214 2.66 20.20 11.48
C THR A 214 2.74 19.86 10.00
N VAL A 215 2.07 18.79 9.60
CA VAL A 215 1.93 18.38 8.20
C VAL A 215 0.61 18.94 7.68
N ARG A 216 0.65 19.69 6.58
CA ARG A 216 -0.52 20.22 5.90
C ARG A 216 -0.69 19.55 4.56
N TYR A 217 -1.89 19.11 4.26
CA TYR A 217 -2.24 18.54 2.98
C TYR A 217 -2.74 19.64 2.04
N ASN A 218 -2.17 19.69 0.85
CA ASN A 218 -2.60 20.62 -0.21
C ASN A 218 -2.24 20.01 -1.58
N GLU A 219 -3.22 19.76 -2.41
CA GLU A 219 -3.03 19.14 -3.74
C GLU A 219 -2.48 20.10 -4.78
N ASP A 220 -2.59 21.43 -4.58
CA ASP A 220 -2.06 22.41 -5.54
C ASP A 220 -0.55 22.61 -5.34
N PRO A 221 0.29 22.11 -6.26
CA PRO A 221 1.75 22.18 -6.11
C PRO A 221 2.28 23.62 -6.18
N LEU A 222 1.64 24.54 -6.92
CA LEU A 222 2.06 25.92 -6.96
C LEU A 222 1.64 26.70 -5.71
N ALA A 223 0.52 26.35 -5.09
CA ALA A 223 0.12 26.89 -3.79
C ALA A 223 1.11 26.47 -2.70
N GLN A 224 1.65 25.23 -2.73
CA GLN A 224 2.72 24.81 -1.83
C GLN A 224 3.98 25.66 -1.99
N VAL A 225 4.41 25.92 -3.23
CA VAL A 225 5.56 26.80 -3.51
C VAL A 225 5.32 28.21 -2.98
N GLN A 226 4.12 28.74 -3.15
CA GLN A 226 3.78 30.08 -2.62
C GLN A 226 3.80 30.10 -1.08
N ALA A 227 3.31 29.07 -0.41
CA ALA A 227 3.35 28.96 1.04
C ALA A 227 4.79 28.88 1.58
N LEU A 228 5.67 28.12 0.90
CA LEU A 228 7.11 28.10 1.20
C LEU A 228 7.75 29.48 1.01
N GLN A 229 7.45 30.17 -0.08
CA GLN A 229 7.95 31.50 -0.36
C GLN A 229 7.51 32.54 0.68
N ASN A 230 6.29 32.40 1.21
CA ASN A 230 5.75 33.26 2.26
C ASN A 230 6.31 32.93 3.66
N GLY A 231 7.04 31.82 3.82
CA GLY A 231 7.52 31.32 5.12
C GLY A 231 6.41 30.72 5.98
N GLU A 232 5.32 30.25 5.35
CA GLU A 232 4.23 29.53 6.01
C GLU A 232 4.55 28.04 6.17
N LEU A 233 5.42 27.50 5.29
CA LEU A 233 5.94 26.15 5.30
C LEU A 233 7.48 26.17 5.29
N ASP A 234 8.11 25.24 5.98
CA ASP A 234 9.56 25.03 6.01
C ASP A 234 10.02 24.01 4.98
N ILE A 235 9.16 23.02 4.67
CA ILE A 235 9.42 21.93 3.72
C ILE A 235 8.16 21.71 2.89
N ILE A 236 8.34 21.49 1.60
CA ILE A 236 7.25 21.08 0.71
C ILE A 236 7.67 19.84 -0.11
N ASN A 237 6.71 19.02 -0.46
CA ASN A 237 6.88 17.87 -1.37
C ASN A 237 5.77 17.88 -2.43
N PRO A 238 5.78 18.86 -3.36
CA PRO A 238 4.74 18.99 -4.36
C PRO A 238 4.87 17.94 -5.46
N GLN A 239 3.76 17.66 -6.16
CA GLN A 239 3.83 16.90 -7.42
C GLN A 239 4.82 17.59 -8.37
N ALA A 240 5.88 16.90 -8.75
CA ALA A 240 6.91 17.45 -9.61
C ALA A 240 6.36 17.73 -11.01
N THR A 241 6.49 18.98 -11.46
CA THR A 241 6.23 19.45 -12.82
C THR A 241 7.29 20.48 -13.23
N ALA A 242 7.47 20.73 -14.53
CA ALA A 242 8.42 21.73 -15.01
C ALA A 242 8.10 23.15 -14.46
N ASP A 243 6.81 23.47 -14.30
CA ASP A 243 6.38 24.75 -13.76
C ASP A 243 6.72 24.91 -12.28
N VAL A 244 6.60 23.82 -11.50
CA VAL A 244 6.98 23.80 -10.08
C VAL A 244 8.50 24.02 -9.93
N ILE A 245 9.32 23.34 -10.71
CA ILE A 245 10.78 23.53 -10.66
C ILE A 245 11.13 24.98 -11.02
N THR A 246 10.54 25.51 -12.11
CA THR A 246 10.75 26.90 -12.51
C THR A 246 10.34 27.90 -11.42
N ALA A 247 9.23 27.66 -10.74
CA ALA A 247 8.77 28.50 -9.65
C ALA A 247 9.72 28.44 -8.44
N LEU A 248 10.24 27.25 -8.10
CA LEU A 248 11.20 27.06 -7.00
C LEU A 248 12.56 27.71 -7.26
N GLU A 249 13.04 27.75 -8.51
CA GLU A 249 14.27 28.42 -8.91
C GLU A 249 14.24 29.94 -8.59
N GLY A 250 13.05 30.51 -8.49
CA GLY A 250 12.84 31.91 -8.15
C GLY A 250 12.75 32.19 -6.65
N VAL A 251 12.85 31.19 -5.77
CA VAL A 251 12.69 31.35 -4.32
C VAL A 251 14.05 31.37 -3.63
N ASP A 252 14.41 32.54 -3.05
CA ASP A 252 15.68 32.71 -2.33
C ASP A 252 15.71 31.89 -1.04
N GLY A 253 16.86 31.27 -0.74
CA GLY A 253 17.13 30.62 0.54
C GLY A 253 16.57 29.22 0.68
N VAL A 254 15.98 28.64 -0.35
CA VAL A 254 15.54 27.24 -0.37
C VAL A 254 16.57 26.33 -1.05
N THR A 255 16.56 25.07 -0.67
CA THR A 255 17.31 24.00 -1.34
C THR A 255 16.32 23.08 -2.03
N VAL A 256 16.44 22.94 -3.33
CA VAL A 256 15.67 21.96 -4.11
C VAL A 256 16.47 20.66 -4.15
N ALA A 257 15.92 19.61 -3.52
CA ALA A 257 16.47 18.26 -3.62
C ALA A 257 15.64 17.46 -4.63
N THR A 258 16.33 16.92 -5.62
CA THR A 258 15.72 16.02 -6.62
C THR A 258 16.36 14.66 -6.54
N GLY A 259 15.61 13.63 -6.84
CA GLY A 259 16.09 12.24 -6.84
C GLY A 259 15.14 11.32 -7.57
N VAL A 260 15.63 10.11 -7.85
CA VAL A 260 14.82 9.01 -8.36
C VAL A 260 14.45 8.16 -7.16
N GLU A 261 13.16 7.92 -6.97
CA GLU A 261 12.66 6.99 -5.96
C GLU A 261 12.14 5.70 -6.60
N GLY A 262 11.80 4.71 -5.77
CA GLY A 262 11.32 3.43 -6.25
C GLY A 262 9.88 3.44 -6.78
N THR A 263 9.16 4.56 -6.64
CA THR A 263 7.80 4.71 -7.16
C THR A 263 7.76 4.55 -8.67
N TYR A 264 6.82 3.77 -9.16
CA TYR A 264 6.55 3.63 -10.58
C TYR A 264 5.07 3.85 -10.86
N GLU A 265 4.79 4.59 -11.92
CA GLU A 265 3.44 4.76 -12.44
C GLU A 265 3.14 3.65 -13.43
N HIS A 266 1.92 3.12 -13.38
CA HIS A 266 1.51 1.99 -14.20
C HIS A 266 0.05 2.11 -14.62
N VAL A 267 -0.29 1.36 -15.66
CA VAL A 267 -1.66 1.18 -16.13
C VAL A 267 -2.07 -0.26 -15.86
N ASP A 268 -3.07 -0.44 -14.99
CA ASP A 268 -3.64 -1.75 -14.68
C ASP A 268 -4.93 -1.97 -15.45
N LEU A 269 -5.19 -3.21 -15.85
CA LEU A 269 -6.43 -3.63 -16.52
C LEU A 269 -7.27 -4.45 -15.54
N VAL A 270 -8.59 -4.27 -15.55
CA VAL A 270 -9.51 -5.04 -14.70
C VAL A 270 -10.05 -6.23 -15.47
N TYR A 271 -9.93 -7.42 -14.88
CA TYR A 271 -10.22 -8.71 -15.55
C TYR A 271 -11.59 -9.29 -15.22
N ASN A 272 -12.34 -8.74 -14.25
CA ASN A 272 -13.53 -9.37 -13.68
C ASN A 272 -14.71 -8.42 -13.44
N ASN A 273 -14.77 -7.28 -14.14
CA ASN A 273 -15.80 -6.24 -13.95
C ASN A 273 -16.93 -6.25 -15.02
N GLY A 274 -16.91 -7.20 -15.96
CA GLY A 274 -17.83 -7.22 -17.10
C GLY A 274 -17.49 -6.18 -18.18
N GLY A 275 -16.33 -5.54 -18.10
CA GLY A 275 -15.81 -4.57 -19.08
C GLY A 275 -15.10 -5.24 -20.27
N PRO A 276 -14.43 -4.44 -21.13
CA PRO A 276 -13.82 -4.94 -22.37
C PRO A 276 -12.63 -5.84 -22.17
N PHE A 277 -12.07 -5.91 -20.98
CA PHE A 277 -10.91 -6.77 -20.65
C PHE A 277 -11.29 -8.07 -19.94
N ASP A 278 -12.55 -8.19 -19.53
CA ASP A 278 -13.11 -9.36 -18.86
C ASP A 278 -13.53 -10.44 -19.88
N PRO A 279 -13.04 -11.69 -19.76
CA PRO A 279 -13.51 -12.79 -20.58
C PRO A 279 -15.03 -13.01 -20.55
N ALA A 280 -15.69 -12.68 -19.44
CA ALA A 280 -17.14 -12.83 -19.32
C ALA A 280 -17.93 -12.01 -20.36
N THR A 281 -17.40 -10.87 -20.78
CA THR A 281 -17.96 -10.02 -21.85
C THR A 281 -18.04 -10.78 -23.20
N TYR A 282 -17.15 -11.74 -23.41
CA TYR A 282 -17.06 -12.56 -24.61
C TYR A 282 -17.55 -14.00 -24.39
N GLY A 283 -18.43 -14.20 -23.41
CA GLY A 283 -18.97 -15.52 -23.10
C GLY A 283 -17.98 -16.48 -22.46
N GLY A 284 -16.94 -15.97 -21.83
CA GLY A 284 -15.85 -16.72 -21.20
C GLY A 284 -14.70 -17.03 -22.17
N ASP A 285 -14.62 -16.36 -23.32
CA ASP A 285 -13.53 -16.53 -24.27
C ASP A 285 -12.32 -15.69 -23.87
N GLU A 286 -11.36 -16.32 -23.18
CA GLU A 286 -10.11 -15.72 -22.72
C GLU A 286 -9.22 -15.27 -23.89
N ASP A 287 -9.22 -15.99 -25.01
CA ASP A 287 -8.41 -15.59 -26.18
C ASP A 287 -8.88 -14.27 -26.77
N THR A 288 -10.19 -14.07 -26.90
CA THR A 288 -10.76 -12.81 -27.35
C THR A 288 -10.43 -11.66 -26.37
N ALA A 289 -10.65 -11.87 -25.05
CA ALA A 289 -10.32 -10.85 -24.04
C ALA A 289 -8.82 -10.49 -24.07
N ARG A 290 -7.95 -11.49 -24.18
CA ARG A 290 -6.50 -11.29 -24.27
C ARG A 290 -6.09 -10.46 -25.49
N LEU A 291 -6.69 -10.70 -26.67
CA LEU A 291 -6.43 -9.89 -27.86
C LEU A 291 -6.83 -8.44 -27.66
N VAL A 292 -7.96 -8.17 -27.01
CA VAL A 292 -8.39 -6.79 -26.69
C VAL A 292 -7.45 -6.11 -25.70
N ARG A 293 -7.02 -6.82 -24.64
CA ARG A 293 -6.02 -6.31 -23.69
C ARG A 293 -4.69 -5.98 -24.37
N GLN A 294 -4.17 -6.90 -25.20
CA GLN A 294 -2.94 -6.69 -25.96
C GLN A 294 -3.07 -5.49 -26.91
N ALA A 295 -4.20 -5.37 -27.60
CA ALA A 295 -4.46 -4.24 -28.47
C ALA A 295 -4.44 -2.89 -27.69
N PHE A 296 -5.09 -2.84 -26.53
CA PHE A 296 -5.10 -1.64 -25.71
C PHE A 296 -3.69 -1.28 -25.21
N LEU A 297 -2.94 -2.23 -24.67
CA LEU A 297 -1.59 -1.99 -24.17
C LEU A 297 -0.62 -1.50 -25.25
N LEU A 298 -0.80 -1.90 -26.50
CA LEU A 298 -0.01 -1.39 -27.65
C LEU A 298 -0.31 0.07 -27.99
N THR A 299 -1.35 0.67 -27.41
CA THR A 299 -1.67 2.10 -27.60
C THR A 299 -1.05 3.01 -26.55
N ILE A 300 -0.50 2.45 -25.45
CA ILE A 300 0.01 3.25 -24.34
C ILE A 300 1.36 3.89 -24.71
N PRO A 301 1.43 5.22 -24.89
CA PRO A 301 2.60 5.90 -25.45
C PRO A 301 3.64 6.21 -24.35
N ARG A 302 4.21 5.16 -23.72
CA ARG A 302 5.13 5.26 -22.57
C ARG A 302 6.33 6.16 -22.85
N GLN A 303 6.96 6.03 -24.03
CA GLN A 303 8.10 6.88 -24.38
C GLN A 303 7.69 8.35 -24.57
N GLU A 304 6.52 8.62 -25.12
CA GLU A 304 6.01 9.97 -25.27
C GLU A 304 5.70 10.65 -23.93
N VAL A 305 5.21 9.88 -22.94
CA VAL A 305 5.07 10.34 -21.55
C VAL A 305 6.44 10.74 -20.99
N ILE A 306 7.45 9.87 -21.15
CA ILE A 306 8.83 10.22 -20.76
C ILE A 306 9.26 11.51 -21.41
N ASP A 307 9.19 11.61 -22.74
CA ASP A 307 9.74 12.73 -23.51
C ASP A 307 9.04 14.07 -23.20
N LYS A 308 7.71 14.05 -23.04
CA LYS A 308 6.91 15.27 -22.86
C LYS A 308 6.73 15.70 -21.42
N ILE A 309 6.63 14.74 -20.50
CA ILE A 309 6.19 15.00 -19.11
C ILE A 309 7.35 14.81 -18.13
N ILE A 310 8.15 13.76 -18.27
CA ILE A 310 9.16 13.38 -17.28
C ILE A 310 10.56 13.93 -17.62
N ALA A 311 10.98 13.89 -18.89
CA ALA A 311 12.31 14.37 -19.31
C ALA A 311 12.60 15.83 -18.95
N PRO A 312 11.63 16.76 -18.92
CA PRO A 312 11.85 18.12 -18.41
C PRO A 312 12.27 18.16 -16.93
N LEU A 313 11.96 17.13 -16.15
CA LEU A 313 12.30 17.01 -14.72
C LEU A 313 13.55 16.16 -14.52
N ASN A 314 13.68 15.09 -15.29
CA ASN A 314 14.79 14.14 -15.26
C ASN A 314 15.14 13.73 -16.70
N PRO A 315 16.16 14.36 -17.32
CA PRO A 315 16.58 14.04 -18.70
C PRO A 315 17.07 12.60 -18.90
N ASP A 316 17.44 11.92 -17.82
CA ASP A 316 17.92 10.53 -17.82
C ASP A 316 16.81 9.52 -17.49
N ALA A 317 15.54 9.95 -17.51
CA ALA A 317 14.42 9.07 -17.25
C ALA A 317 14.27 7.99 -18.33
N GLU A 318 14.00 6.77 -17.89
CA GLU A 318 13.80 5.61 -18.75
C GLU A 318 12.45 4.96 -18.49
N VAL A 319 11.88 4.29 -19.51
CA VAL A 319 10.71 3.46 -19.35
C VAL A 319 11.07 2.25 -18.47
N ARG A 320 10.34 2.05 -17.40
CA ARG A 320 10.49 0.87 -16.56
C ARG A 320 9.74 -0.33 -17.18
N ASN A 321 10.46 -1.40 -17.48
CA ASN A 321 9.94 -2.61 -18.12
C ASN A 321 9.81 -3.80 -17.15
N SER A 322 9.88 -3.57 -15.84
CA SER A 322 9.65 -4.58 -14.81
C SER A 322 8.95 -3.95 -13.61
N GLN A 323 7.93 -4.61 -13.10
CA GLN A 323 7.26 -4.20 -11.87
C GLN A 323 8.03 -4.64 -10.62
N THR A 324 8.80 -5.72 -10.71
CA THR A 324 9.51 -6.33 -9.58
C THR A 324 10.93 -5.82 -9.38
N ARG A 325 11.52 -5.15 -10.38
CA ARG A 325 12.88 -4.60 -10.32
C ARG A 325 12.93 -3.20 -10.93
N VAL A 326 13.77 -2.34 -10.38
CA VAL A 326 14.00 -1.00 -10.93
C VAL A 326 15.16 -1.00 -11.94
N PRO A 327 15.15 -0.12 -12.96
CA PRO A 327 16.27 0.02 -13.90
C PRO A 327 17.60 0.21 -13.16
N GLY A 328 18.64 -0.49 -13.64
CA GLY A 328 19.98 -0.46 -13.04
C GLY A 328 20.16 -1.30 -11.77
N SER A 329 19.12 -1.96 -11.25
CA SER A 329 19.24 -2.89 -10.13
C SER A 329 19.71 -4.28 -10.61
N PRO A 330 20.38 -5.08 -9.74
CA PRO A 330 20.78 -6.44 -10.09
C PRO A 330 19.60 -7.29 -10.56
N GLY A 331 19.75 -7.95 -11.72
CA GLY A 331 18.73 -8.83 -12.32
C GLY A 331 17.61 -8.12 -13.08
N TYR A 332 17.62 -6.79 -13.21
CA TYR A 332 16.64 -6.05 -14.01
C TYR A 332 16.70 -6.47 -15.48
N ASP A 333 17.91 -6.47 -16.07
CA ASP A 333 18.09 -6.79 -17.49
C ASP A 333 17.67 -8.24 -17.80
N ASP A 334 18.00 -9.20 -16.92
CA ASP A 334 17.64 -10.61 -17.07
C ASP A 334 16.09 -10.80 -17.08
N ILE A 335 15.38 -10.04 -16.23
CA ILE A 335 13.91 -10.07 -16.19
C ILE A 335 13.33 -9.46 -17.46
N VAL A 336 13.82 -8.29 -17.89
CA VAL A 336 13.31 -7.60 -19.07
C VAL A 336 13.53 -8.42 -20.34
N GLU A 337 14.67 -9.14 -20.45
CA GLU A 337 14.95 -10.04 -21.58
C GLU A 337 13.93 -11.18 -21.71
N SER A 338 13.28 -11.59 -20.60
CA SER A 338 12.41 -12.77 -20.56
C SER A 338 10.92 -12.50 -20.28
N ASN A 339 10.54 -11.30 -19.84
CA ASN A 339 9.16 -11.03 -19.41
C ASN A 339 8.20 -10.60 -20.54
N GLY A 340 8.66 -10.53 -21.79
CA GLY A 340 7.85 -10.18 -22.96
C GLY A 340 7.49 -8.69 -23.07
N SER A 341 8.12 -7.81 -22.27
CA SER A 341 7.87 -6.37 -22.33
C SER A 341 8.31 -5.72 -23.65
N ASP A 342 9.19 -6.39 -24.41
CA ASP A 342 9.62 -5.98 -25.74
C ASP A 342 8.47 -5.89 -26.75
N PHE A 343 7.43 -6.73 -26.61
CA PHE A 343 6.22 -6.66 -27.43
C PHE A 343 5.50 -5.32 -27.31
N TYR A 344 5.63 -4.63 -26.18
CA TYR A 344 4.99 -3.37 -25.87
C TYR A 344 5.99 -2.20 -25.81
N ALA A 345 7.18 -2.37 -26.34
CA ALA A 345 8.23 -1.34 -26.26
C ALA A 345 7.85 -0.04 -26.99
N GLU A 346 7.16 -0.16 -28.12
CA GLU A 346 6.73 0.96 -28.96
C GLU A 346 5.20 0.90 -29.17
N VAL A 347 4.58 2.06 -29.35
CA VAL A 347 3.18 2.13 -29.80
C VAL A 347 3.06 1.52 -31.20
N ASP A 348 2.15 0.57 -31.35
CA ASP A 348 1.84 -0.06 -32.63
C ASP A 348 0.33 -0.06 -32.91
N ILE A 349 -0.15 1.08 -33.44
CA ILE A 349 -1.55 1.28 -33.78
C ILE A 349 -2.03 0.27 -34.84
N ALA A 350 -1.18 -0.05 -35.81
CA ALA A 350 -1.55 -0.99 -36.86
C ALA A 350 -1.74 -2.41 -36.30
N LYS A 351 -0.86 -2.85 -35.40
CA LYS A 351 -1.00 -4.14 -34.72
C LYS A 351 -2.19 -4.17 -33.77
N ALA A 352 -2.44 -3.07 -33.05
CA ALA A 352 -3.62 -2.94 -32.20
C ALA A 352 -4.93 -3.11 -33.00
N GLN A 353 -5.05 -2.46 -34.15
CA GLN A 353 -6.19 -2.61 -35.05
C GLN A 353 -6.32 -4.03 -35.61
N GLU A 354 -5.19 -4.69 -35.97
CA GLU A 354 -5.18 -6.09 -36.40
C GLU A 354 -5.72 -7.02 -35.30
N LEU A 355 -5.27 -6.84 -34.04
CA LEU A 355 -5.71 -7.65 -32.91
C LEU A 355 -7.20 -7.45 -32.60
N LEU A 356 -7.73 -6.20 -32.68
CA LEU A 356 -9.17 -5.96 -32.52
C LEU A 356 -9.99 -6.62 -33.64
N ALA A 357 -9.49 -6.60 -34.87
CA ALA A 357 -10.13 -7.28 -35.99
C ALA A 357 -10.10 -8.80 -35.84
N GLU A 358 -8.99 -9.39 -35.32
CA GLU A 358 -8.87 -10.80 -35.00
C GLU A 358 -9.82 -11.21 -33.87
N ALA A 359 -9.93 -10.39 -32.83
CA ALA A 359 -10.89 -10.55 -31.75
C ALA A 359 -12.36 -10.47 -32.21
N GLY A 360 -12.62 -9.86 -33.36
CA GLY A 360 -13.96 -9.73 -33.92
C GLY A 360 -14.87 -8.78 -33.13
N VAL A 361 -14.29 -7.85 -32.39
CA VAL A 361 -15.04 -6.89 -31.57
C VAL A 361 -15.44 -5.66 -32.39
N GLU A 362 -16.57 -5.06 -32.04
CA GLU A 362 -17.01 -3.78 -32.65
C GLU A 362 -16.17 -2.64 -32.11
N THR A 363 -15.76 -1.71 -33.00
CA THR A 363 -15.01 -0.52 -32.64
C THR A 363 -15.83 0.74 -32.85
N PRO A 364 -15.67 1.82 -32.04
CA PRO A 364 -14.68 1.89 -30.96
C PRO A 364 -15.06 1.02 -29.75
N VAL A 365 -14.05 0.48 -29.07
CA VAL A 365 -14.23 -0.20 -27.78
C VAL A 365 -14.18 0.85 -26.67
N ASP A 366 -15.22 0.97 -25.87
CA ASP A 366 -15.26 1.87 -24.73
C ASP A 366 -14.40 1.32 -23.59
N VAL A 367 -13.52 2.16 -23.03
CA VAL A 367 -12.63 1.84 -21.89
C VAL A 367 -12.65 3.00 -20.91
N THR A 368 -13.09 2.80 -19.69
CA THR A 368 -13.08 3.82 -18.62
C THR A 368 -11.79 3.76 -17.84
N MET A 369 -11.05 4.89 -17.78
CA MET A 369 -9.78 5.00 -17.05
C MET A 369 -9.95 5.78 -15.75
N LEU A 370 -9.74 5.11 -14.60
CA LEU A 370 -9.68 5.73 -13.28
C LEU A 370 -8.29 6.32 -13.02
N TYR A 371 -8.24 7.55 -12.52
CA TYR A 371 -7.01 8.21 -12.05
C TYR A 371 -7.35 9.36 -11.10
N GLY A 372 -6.37 9.81 -10.30
CA GLY A 372 -6.55 10.99 -9.44
C GLY A 372 -6.67 12.27 -10.27
N LYS A 373 -7.86 12.85 -10.30
CA LYS A 373 -8.21 13.99 -11.17
C LYS A 373 -7.46 15.27 -10.84
N SER A 374 -7.22 15.51 -9.55
CA SER A 374 -6.42 16.64 -9.07
C SER A 374 -4.93 16.53 -9.42
N ASN A 375 -4.41 15.34 -9.76
CA ASN A 375 -3.04 15.15 -10.21
C ASN A 375 -2.85 15.62 -11.66
N ILE A 376 -2.27 16.82 -11.82
CA ILE A 376 -2.04 17.48 -13.11
C ILE A 376 -1.21 16.61 -14.06
N ARG A 377 -0.24 15.84 -13.54
CA ARG A 377 0.57 14.93 -14.35
C ARG A 377 -0.30 13.82 -14.93
N ARG A 378 -1.09 13.11 -14.11
CA ARG A 378 -1.98 12.03 -14.56
C ARG A 378 -3.05 12.52 -15.54
N ALA A 379 -3.59 13.71 -15.30
CA ALA A 379 -4.50 14.33 -16.26
C ALA A 379 -3.84 14.58 -17.63
N SER A 380 -2.55 14.95 -17.64
CA SER A 380 -1.78 15.13 -18.87
C SER A 380 -1.45 13.80 -19.55
N GLU A 381 -1.12 12.77 -18.78
CA GLU A 381 -0.88 11.40 -19.26
C GLU A 381 -2.16 10.80 -19.88
N TYR A 382 -3.30 10.96 -19.21
CA TYR A 382 -4.60 10.55 -19.75
C TYR A 382 -4.86 11.15 -21.15
N GLN A 383 -4.55 12.44 -21.37
CA GLN A 383 -4.74 13.06 -22.69
C GLN A 383 -3.91 12.36 -23.78
N LEU A 384 -2.66 12.01 -23.48
CA LEU A 384 -1.80 11.28 -24.43
C LEU A 384 -2.34 9.86 -24.70
N TYR A 385 -2.82 9.19 -23.66
CA TYR A 385 -3.40 7.84 -23.78
C TYR A 385 -4.69 7.87 -24.62
N ALA A 386 -5.57 8.84 -24.37
CA ALA A 386 -6.81 8.97 -25.10
C ALA A 386 -6.60 9.26 -26.59
N GLU A 387 -5.62 10.12 -26.93
CA GLU A 387 -5.26 10.42 -28.33
C GLU A 387 -4.76 9.14 -29.02
N SER A 388 -3.79 8.46 -28.44
CA SER A 388 -3.20 7.25 -29.02
C SER A 388 -4.21 6.09 -29.14
N ALA A 389 -5.02 5.84 -28.09
CA ALA A 389 -6.03 4.81 -28.06
C ALA A 389 -7.13 5.02 -29.13
N SER A 390 -7.50 6.29 -29.35
CA SER A 390 -8.50 6.65 -30.38
C SER A 390 -8.06 6.24 -31.79
N ASP A 391 -6.78 6.36 -32.11
CA ASP A 391 -6.23 5.99 -33.40
C ASP A 391 -6.33 4.46 -33.66
N ALA A 392 -6.33 3.67 -32.60
CA ALA A 392 -6.44 2.21 -32.69
C ALA A 392 -7.89 1.68 -32.72
N GLY A 393 -8.85 2.53 -32.39
CA GLY A 393 -10.28 2.13 -32.32
C GLY A 393 -10.79 1.88 -30.90
N PHE A 394 -10.16 2.49 -29.89
CA PHE A 394 -10.70 2.60 -28.54
C PHE A 394 -11.29 3.99 -28.30
N ASN A 395 -12.27 4.06 -27.42
CA ASN A 395 -12.80 5.29 -26.88
C ASN A 395 -12.46 5.33 -25.38
N LEU A 396 -11.34 6.00 -25.03
CA LEU A 396 -10.92 6.11 -23.65
C LEU A 396 -11.79 7.16 -22.95
N ILE A 397 -12.62 6.72 -22.00
CA ILE A 397 -13.54 7.53 -21.22
C ILE A 397 -12.82 8.05 -20.00
N ASP A 398 -12.93 9.36 -19.75
CA ASP A 398 -12.36 10.02 -18.57
C ASP A 398 -13.13 9.59 -17.30
N GLY A 399 -12.46 8.79 -16.48
CA GLY A 399 -12.90 8.35 -15.16
C GLY A 399 -12.13 9.02 -14.03
N GLY A 400 -11.51 10.19 -14.30
CA GLY A 400 -10.79 10.96 -13.28
C GLY A 400 -11.70 11.36 -12.12
N ASP A 401 -11.27 11.02 -10.89
CA ASP A 401 -12.02 11.28 -9.67
C ASP A 401 -11.09 11.73 -8.54
N ASP A 402 -11.55 12.61 -7.66
CA ASP A 402 -10.77 13.07 -6.52
C ASP A 402 -10.72 11.99 -5.40
N GLU A 403 -11.75 11.14 -5.34
CA GLU A 403 -11.84 9.97 -4.44
C GLU A 403 -11.31 8.67 -5.09
N TRP A 404 -10.49 8.78 -6.12
CA TRP A 404 -10.00 7.67 -6.93
C TRP A 404 -9.43 6.49 -6.10
N GLY A 405 -8.78 6.79 -4.97
CA GLY A 405 -8.18 5.77 -4.11
C GLY A 405 -9.20 4.83 -3.48
N SER A 406 -10.36 5.36 -3.07
CA SER A 406 -11.46 4.56 -2.51
C SER A 406 -12.22 3.77 -3.59
N LEU A 407 -12.09 4.18 -4.85
CA LEU A 407 -12.69 3.49 -5.99
C LEU A 407 -11.84 2.33 -6.52
N LEU A 408 -10.56 2.24 -6.11
CA LEU A 408 -9.70 1.11 -6.49
C LEU A 408 -10.30 -0.21 -6.00
N GLY A 409 -10.36 -1.19 -6.91
CA GLY A 409 -10.98 -2.50 -6.62
C GLY A 409 -12.52 -2.53 -6.69
N SER A 410 -13.20 -1.38 -6.87
CA SER A 410 -14.67 -1.33 -6.96
C SER A 410 -15.26 -1.99 -8.21
N GLY A 411 -14.45 -2.21 -9.26
CA GLY A 411 -14.91 -2.73 -10.55
C GLY A 411 -15.74 -1.76 -11.38
N THR A 412 -15.81 -0.47 -11.01
CA THR A 412 -16.57 0.57 -11.73
C THR A 412 -15.79 1.20 -12.89
N TYR A 413 -14.57 0.77 -13.13
CA TYR A 413 -13.66 1.20 -14.19
C TYR A 413 -13.01 -0.02 -14.88
N ASP A 414 -12.44 0.20 -16.07
CA ASP A 414 -11.82 -0.88 -16.87
C ASP A 414 -10.31 -0.87 -16.76
N THR A 415 -9.73 0.30 -16.53
CA THR A 415 -8.30 0.49 -16.35
C THR A 415 -8.02 1.59 -15.36
N SER A 416 -6.91 1.52 -14.65
CA SER A 416 -6.49 2.55 -13.69
C SER A 416 -5.06 3.02 -13.94
N LEU A 417 -4.81 4.30 -13.64
CA LEU A 417 -3.49 4.95 -13.72
C LEU A 417 -3.12 5.48 -12.34
N PHE A 418 -2.17 4.83 -11.70
CA PHE A 418 -1.65 5.26 -10.40
C PHE A 418 -0.22 4.76 -10.19
N GLY A 419 0.38 5.03 -9.05
CA GLY A 419 1.74 4.62 -8.74
C GLY A 419 1.81 3.74 -7.52
N TRP A 420 2.56 2.63 -7.61
CA TRP A 420 3.02 1.88 -6.45
C TRP A 420 4.37 2.43 -5.98
N GLN A 421 4.49 2.64 -4.69
CA GLN A 421 5.78 2.98 -4.09
C GLN A 421 6.53 1.70 -3.73
N SER A 422 7.59 1.40 -4.48
CA SER A 422 8.50 0.30 -4.14
C SER A 422 9.43 0.77 -3.03
N THR A 423 8.99 0.69 -1.79
CA THR A 423 9.79 1.07 -0.61
C THR A 423 10.57 -0.07 -0.03
N GLY A 424 10.23 -1.28 -0.40
CA GLY A 424 10.79 -2.49 0.18
C GLY A 424 12.08 -2.94 -0.47
N LEU A 425 12.81 -3.74 0.29
CA LEU A 425 13.98 -4.47 -0.15
C LEU A 425 13.65 -5.95 -0.39
N GLY A 426 12.38 -6.33 -0.20
CA GLY A 426 11.91 -7.69 -0.28
C GLY A 426 11.86 -8.23 -1.70
N VAL A 427 12.00 -9.55 -1.82
CA VAL A 427 11.88 -10.27 -3.10
C VAL A 427 10.43 -10.66 -3.36
N SER A 428 9.66 -10.91 -2.30
CA SER A 428 8.28 -11.40 -2.33
C SER A 428 7.20 -10.31 -2.18
N GLU A 429 7.60 -9.04 -2.13
CA GLU A 429 6.65 -7.91 -1.95
C GLU A 429 5.56 -7.85 -3.00
N SER A 430 5.85 -8.30 -4.22
CA SER A 430 4.89 -8.31 -5.31
C SER A 430 3.79 -9.39 -5.17
N ALA A 431 3.92 -10.32 -4.22
CA ALA A 431 2.93 -11.38 -4.00
C ALA A 431 1.54 -10.81 -3.68
N ALA A 432 1.47 -9.80 -2.80
CA ALA A 432 0.21 -9.14 -2.45
C ALA A 432 -0.52 -8.49 -3.65
N THR A 433 0.23 -8.12 -4.70
CA THR A 433 -0.32 -7.49 -5.91
C THR A 433 -0.73 -8.51 -6.98
N PHE A 434 0.02 -9.62 -7.11
CA PHE A 434 -0.15 -10.52 -8.25
C PHE A 434 -0.81 -11.85 -7.93
N ARG A 435 -0.83 -12.29 -6.68
CA ARG A 435 -1.60 -13.50 -6.30
C ARG A 435 -3.09 -13.22 -6.32
N SER A 436 -3.88 -14.24 -6.65
CA SER A 436 -5.35 -14.11 -6.72
C SER A 436 -5.99 -13.80 -5.34
N ASP A 437 -5.32 -14.22 -4.25
CA ASP A 437 -5.69 -13.97 -2.86
C ASP A 437 -4.97 -12.76 -2.24
N GLY A 438 -4.20 -12.01 -3.05
CA GLY A 438 -3.44 -10.86 -2.58
C GLY A 438 -4.31 -9.63 -2.31
N GLY A 439 -4.14 -8.99 -1.14
CA GLY A 439 -4.92 -7.83 -0.73
C GLY A 439 -4.79 -6.59 -1.64
N ASN A 440 -3.74 -6.54 -2.48
CA ASN A 440 -3.50 -5.48 -3.46
C ASN A 440 -3.75 -5.94 -4.91
N ASN A 441 -4.38 -7.09 -5.12
CA ASN A 441 -4.79 -7.53 -6.46
C ASN A 441 -6.06 -6.79 -6.91
N LEU A 442 -5.89 -5.52 -7.29
CA LEU A 442 -6.96 -4.62 -7.73
C LEU A 442 -7.44 -4.93 -9.15
N THR A 443 -6.76 -5.83 -9.85
CA THR A 443 -7.07 -6.21 -11.23
C THR A 443 -8.08 -7.36 -11.33
N GLY A 444 -8.22 -8.16 -10.27
CA GLY A 444 -8.99 -9.40 -10.28
C GLY A 444 -8.37 -10.49 -11.16
N TYR A 445 -7.09 -10.36 -11.53
CA TYR A 445 -6.37 -11.41 -12.26
C TYR A 445 -6.08 -12.61 -11.37
N ALA A 446 -6.32 -13.81 -11.87
CA ALA A 446 -6.06 -15.07 -11.19
C ALA A 446 -5.29 -16.03 -12.08
N ASN A 447 -4.24 -16.66 -11.55
CA ASN A 447 -3.41 -17.60 -12.28
C ASN A 447 -2.75 -18.61 -11.33
N ASP A 448 -3.06 -19.89 -11.50
CA ASP A 448 -2.56 -20.98 -10.65
C ASP A 448 -1.02 -21.08 -10.61
N GLU A 449 -0.30 -20.62 -11.64
CA GLU A 449 1.17 -20.62 -11.67
C GLU A 449 1.77 -19.50 -10.79
N ILE A 450 1.02 -18.40 -10.62
CA ILE A 450 1.42 -17.27 -9.77
C ILE A 450 1.06 -17.56 -8.32
N ASP A 451 -0.07 -18.21 -8.11
CA ASP A 451 -0.59 -18.52 -6.76
C ASP A 451 0.24 -19.63 -6.07
N GLY A 452 1.00 -20.41 -6.81
CA GLY A 452 1.98 -21.37 -6.32
C GLY A 452 1.50 -22.75 -6.32
#